data_203dccdd6384677634b2b88961a617f1
#
_entry.id   203dccdd6384677634b2b88961a617f1
#
_cell.length_a   1.000
_cell.length_b   1.000
_cell.length_c   1.000
_cell.angle_alpha   90.00
_cell.angle_beta   90.00
_cell.angle_gamma   90.00
#
_symmetry.space_group_name_H-M   'P 1'
#
loop_
_entity.id
_entity.type
_entity.pdbx_description
1 polymer ?
#
loop_
_entity_poly.entity_id
_entity_poly.type
_entity_poly.pdbx_seq_one_letter_code
_entity_poly.pdbx_strand_id
1 'polypeptide(L)'
;MGKVSKTPNNDFCPQTLFLYGTYDENGNPDFGLFCWFSYIWEGELGVMCCIGGSKLTKDNIKRSRVFSANLVTEELLPAADYLGCVSGKNPDKMKINLDIGKGAVLDVPVLDKAPVVFELEVTDIIPKGDADVILCKIRNVLQDESLSSGESVAQKLVRIAPVKTTANTYLGYDGRDLGAWGEPMKKL
;
A
#
# COMPACT_ATOMS: atom_id res chain seq x y z
N MET A 1 23.63 -9.60 28.49
CA MET A 1 22.25 -9.08 28.36
C MET A 1 21.28 -10.24 28.32
N GLY A 2 20.26 -10.23 29.21
CA GLY A 2 19.21 -11.27 29.24
C GLY A 2 18.11 -10.96 28.22
N LYS A 3 17.48 -12.02 27.65
CA LYS A 3 16.26 -11.92 26.85
C LYS A 3 15.07 -12.31 27.70
N VAL A 4 13.92 -11.67 27.47
CA VAL A 4 12.65 -11.99 28.14
C VAL A 4 11.61 -12.40 27.08
N SER A 5 10.75 -13.36 27.45
CA SER A 5 9.61 -13.74 26.60
C SER A 5 8.55 -12.67 26.64
N LYS A 6 7.93 -12.43 25.48
CA LYS A 6 6.79 -11.51 25.30
C LYS A 6 5.67 -12.23 24.58
N THR A 7 4.44 -11.75 24.74
CA THR A 7 3.32 -12.14 23.89
C THR A 7 3.66 -11.82 22.42
N PRO A 8 3.26 -12.66 21.46
CA PRO A 8 3.47 -12.38 20.03
C PRO A 8 2.98 -10.98 19.64
N ASN A 9 3.86 -10.21 19.00
CA ASN A 9 3.59 -8.84 18.56
C ASN A 9 4.41 -8.53 17.31
N ASN A 10 4.17 -7.38 16.70
CA ASN A 10 4.88 -6.88 15.52
C ASN A 10 5.66 -5.57 15.77
N ASP A 11 5.93 -5.24 17.04
CA ASP A 11 6.48 -3.93 17.46
C ASP A 11 7.78 -3.55 16.77
N PHE A 12 8.63 -4.53 16.45
CA PHE A 12 9.99 -4.28 15.95
C PHE A 12 10.19 -4.75 14.50
N CYS A 13 9.10 -4.92 13.75
CA CYS A 13 9.13 -5.27 12.34
C CYS A 13 8.31 -4.27 11.50
N PRO A 14 8.78 -3.01 11.39
CA PRO A 14 8.03 -2.00 10.64
C PRO A 14 7.92 -2.36 9.17
N GLN A 15 6.72 -2.18 8.62
CA GLN A 15 6.38 -2.49 7.24
C GLN A 15 6.13 -1.20 6.45
N THR A 16 6.59 -1.15 5.21
CA THR A 16 6.29 -0.05 4.29
C THR A 16 4.80 -0.04 3.94
N LEU A 17 4.23 1.15 3.86
CA LEU A 17 2.82 1.37 3.55
C LEU A 17 2.58 1.53 2.06
N PHE A 18 1.49 0.93 1.59
CA PHE A 18 0.97 1.09 0.24
C PHE A 18 -0.53 1.33 0.25
N LEU A 19 -1.00 2.21 -0.64
CA LEU A 19 -2.40 2.28 -1.02
C LEU A 19 -2.64 1.35 -2.21
N TYR A 20 -3.44 0.30 -2.02
CA TYR A 20 -3.85 -0.60 -3.10
C TYR A 20 -5.05 0.00 -3.82
N GLY A 21 -4.87 0.30 -5.10
CA GLY A 21 -5.88 0.86 -5.97
C GLY A 21 -6.57 -0.21 -6.83
N THR A 22 -7.89 -0.18 -6.84
CA THR A 22 -8.74 -1.10 -7.62
C THR A 22 -9.90 -0.35 -8.24
N TYR A 23 -10.46 -0.85 -9.34
CA TYR A 23 -11.79 -0.42 -9.79
C TYR A 23 -12.86 -1.38 -9.28
N ASP A 24 -14.04 -0.84 -8.91
CA ASP A 24 -15.23 -1.62 -8.63
C ASP A 24 -15.86 -2.15 -9.96
N GLU A 25 -16.99 -2.84 -9.86
CA GLU A 25 -17.71 -3.38 -11.03
C GLU A 25 -18.28 -2.29 -11.96
N ASN A 26 -18.40 -1.06 -11.48
CA ASN A 26 -18.91 0.09 -12.23
C ASN A 26 -17.78 0.98 -12.77
N GLY A 27 -16.50 0.61 -12.53
CA GLY A 27 -15.33 1.39 -12.93
C GLY A 27 -14.99 2.53 -11.97
N ASN A 28 -15.59 2.59 -10.77
CA ASN A 28 -15.22 3.59 -9.78
C ASN A 28 -13.94 3.17 -9.04
N PRO A 29 -12.98 4.09 -8.80
CA PRO A 29 -11.78 3.77 -8.06
C PRO A 29 -12.07 3.57 -6.56
N ASP A 30 -11.39 2.61 -5.95
CA ASP A 30 -11.28 2.44 -4.50
C ASP A 30 -9.82 2.24 -4.12
N PHE A 31 -9.43 2.85 -3.01
CA PHE A 31 -8.11 2.66 -2.42
C PHE A 31 -8.22 2.18 -0.98
N GLY A 32 -7.36 1.24 -0.60
CA GLY A 32 -7.24 0.76 0.78
C GLY A 32 -5.78 0.77 1.22
N LEU A 33 -5.54 1.06 2.52
CA LEU A 33 -4.20 1.11 3.10
C LEU A 33 -3.78 -0.26 3.61
N PHE A 34 -2.59 -0.72 3.18
CA PHE A 34 -2.02 -2.01 3.54
C PHE A 34 -0.51 -1.91 3.76
N CYS A 35 0.04 -2.83 4.57
CA CYS A 35 1.47 -2.87 4.87
C CYS A 35 2.10 -4.26 4.74
N TRP A 36 1.33 -5.32 4.65
CA TRP A 36 1.87 -6.66 4.48
C TRP A 36 2.17 -6.91 3.00
N PHE A 37 3.35 -6.46 2.57
CA PHE A 37 3.86 -6.50 1.21
C PHE A 37 5.32 -6.95 1.23
N SER A 38 5.65 -7.98 0.48
CA SER A 38 7.00 -8.51 0.37
C SER A 38 7.28 -9.00 -1.03
N TYR A 39 8.56 -9.05 -1.41
CA TYR A 39 8.98 -9.66 -2.66
C TYR A 39 9.04 -11.19 -2.53
N ILE A 40 8.75 -11.87 -3.66
CA ILE A 40 8.96 -13.30 -3.85
C ILE A 40 9.71 -13.54 -5.16
N TRP A 41 10.27 -14.74 -5.30
CA TRP A 41 10.96 -15.16 -6.51
C TRP A 41 10.36 -16.47 -7.02
N GLU A 42 9.73 -16.42 -8.19
CA GLU A 42 9.13 -17.57 -8.89
C GLU A 42 9.66 -17.68 -10.33
N GLY A 43 11.01 -17.64 -10.49
CA GLY A 43 11.65 -17.52 -11.80
C GLY A 43 11.76 -16.08 -12.31
N GLU A 44 10.95 -15.18 -11.77
CA GLU A 44 10.98 -13.74 -11.93
C GLU A 44 10.63 -13.04 -10.61
N LEU A 45 10.91 -11.74 -10.49
CA LEU A 45 10.57 -10.98 -9.32
C LEU A 45 9.05 -10.78 -9.25
N GLY A 46 8.43 -11.22 -8.16
CA GLY A 46 7.02 -11.05 -7.88
C GLY A 46 6.78 -10.39 -6.53
N VAL A 47 5.51 -10.30 -6.17
CA VAL A 47 5.04 -9.73 -4.91
C VAL A 47 4.13 -10.73 -4.20
N MET A 48 4.31 -10.86 -2.90
CA MET A 48 3.35 -11.47 -1.99
C MET A 48 2.76 -10.38 -1.10
N CYS A 49 1.44 -10.32 -0.99
CA CYS A 49 0.78 -9.48 -0.02
C CYS A 49 -0.30 -10.24 0.74
N CYS A 50 -0.71 -9.72 1.91
CA CYS A 50 -1.77 -10.32 2.70
C CYS A 50 -2.81 -9.27 3.08
N ILE A 51 -4.10 -9.60 2.88
CA ILE A 51 -5.23 -8.73 3.21
C ILE A 51 -6.17 -9.45 4.17
N GLY A 52 -6.21 -8.99 5.42
CA GLY A 52 -7.10 -9.53 6.46
C GLY A 52 -8.49 -8.88 6.46
N GLY A 53 -9.47 -9.62 6.97
CA GLY A 53 -10.84 -9.18 7.16
C GLY A 53 -11.62 -8.92 5.87
N SER A 54 -12.84 -8.40 6.02
CA SER A 54 -13.69 -8.00 4.89
C SER A 54 -13.31 -6.60 4.41
N LYS A 55 -12.85 -6.49 3.16
CA LYS A 55 -12.42 -5.24 2.53
C LYS A 55 -12.93 -5.19 1.09
N LEU A 56 -13.49 -4.04 0.67
CA LEU A 56 -13.91 -3.83 -0.73
C LEU A 56 -12.73 -4.02 -1.69
N THR A 57 -11.57 -3.46 -1.35
CA THR A 57 -10.33 -3.62 -2.14
C THR A 57 -10.00 -5.11 -2.35
N LYS A 58 -10.14 -5.96 -1.32
CA LYS A 58 -9.92 -7.41 -1.43
C LYS A 58 -10.92 -8.07 -2.38
N ASP A 59 -12.20 -7.70 -2.29
CA ASP A 59 -13.25 -8.23 -3.16
C ASP A 59 -13.00 -7.81 -4.62
N ASN A 60 -12.61 -6.56 -4.85
CA ASN A 60 -12.25 -6.05 -6.18
C ASN A 60 -11.03 -6.80 -6.75
N ILE A 61 -9.96 -7.02 -5.97
CA ILE A 61 -8.78 -7.79 -6.39
C ILE A 61 -9.17 -9.22 -6.79
N LYS A 62 -10.04 -9.89 -6.01
CA LYS A 62 -10.52 -11.23 -6.36
C LYS A 62 -11.25 -11.26 -7.69
N ARG A 63 -12.03 -10.23 -7.97
CA ARG A 63 -12.82 -10.10 -9.19
C ARG A 63 -11.97 -9.73 -10.40
N SER A 64 -11.18 -8.66 -10.31
CA SER A 64 -10.41 -8.10 -11.45
C SER A 64 -9.09 -8.82 -11.70
N ARG A 65 -8.51 -9.44 -10.68
CA ARG A 65 -7.19 -10.07 -10.71
C ARG A 65 -6.04 -9.09 -10.98
N VAL A 66 -6.30 -7.79 -10.91
CA VAL A 66 -5.29 -6.72 -11.05
C VAL A 66 -5.52 -5.62 -10.02
N PHE A 67 -4.43 -4.97 -9.61
CA PHE A 67 -4.48 -3.80 -8.73
C PHE A 67 -3.17 -3.02 -8.80
N SER A 68 -3.19 -1.77 -8.34
CA SER A 68 -1.97 -0.98 -8.14
C SER A 68 -1.55 -0.98 -6.67
N ALA A 69 -0.24 -0.88 -6.42
CA ALA A 69 0.31 -0.62 -5.09
C ALA A 69 1.08 0.70 -5.12
N ASN A 70 0.49 1.74 -4.56
CA ASN A 70 0.96 3.12 -4.57
C ASN A 70 1.74 3.38 -3.27
N LEU A 71 3.02 3.73 -3.37
CA LEU A 71 3.89 3.95 -2.22
C LEU A 71 3.45 5.17 -1.43
N VAL A 72 3.25 5.01 -0.12
CA VAL A 72 2.83 6.10 0.77
C VAL A 72 4.04 6.88 1.28
N THR A 73 4.01 8.19 1.07
CA THR A 73 4.95 9.18 1.63
C THR A 73 4.29 9.98 2.75
N GLU A 74 5.06 10.81 3.44
CA GLU A 74 4.51 11.67 4.51
C GLU A 74 3.45 12.65 3.96
N GLU A 75 3.60 13.12 2.72
CA GLU A 75 2.60 13.98 2.07
C GLU A 75 1.25 13.27 1.87
N LEU A 76 1.31 12.00 1.45
CA LEU A 76 0.11 11.18 1.24
C LEU A 76 -0.49 10.62 2.54
N LEU A 77 0.24 10.65 3.65
CA LEU A 77 -0.16 9.96 4.89
C LEU A 77 -1.54 10.38 5.40
N PRO A 78 -1.95 11.66 5.43
CA PRO A 78 -3.30 12.02 5.87
C PRO A 78 -4.41 11.35 5.06
N ALA A 79 -4.30 11.38 3.73
CA ALA A 79 -5.24 10.72 2.84
C ALA A 79 -5.17 9.19 2.95
N ALA A 80 -3.97 8.62 3.09
CA ALA A 80 -3.76 7.20 3.24
C ALA A 80 -4.39 6.66 4.53
N ASP A 81 -4.21 7.36 5.64
CA ASP A 81 -4.81 7.00 6.93
C ASP A 81 -6.34 7.05 6.85
N TYR A 82 -6.92 8.08 6.24
CA TYR A 82 -8.36 8.16 5.99
C TYR A 82 -8.87 6.97 5.16
N LEU A 83 -8.21 6.67 4.04
CA LEU A 83 -8.58 5.56 3.15
C LEU A 83 -8.43 4.18 3.82
N GLY A 84 -7.55 4.07 4.80
CA GLY A 84 -7.38 2.87 5.63
C GLY A 84 -8.44 2.71 6.72
N CYS A 85 -8.87 3.82 7.33
CA CYS A 85 -9.84 3.85 8.43
C CYS A 85 -11.30 3.82 7.95
N VAL A 86 -11.59 4.43 6.79
CA VAL A 86 -12.96 4.48 6.25
C VAL A 86 -13.26 3.24 5.42
N SER A 87 -14.40 2.61 5.71
CA SER A 87 -14.86 1.43 4.96
C SER A 87 -15.06 1.72 3.48
N GLY A 88 -14.59 0.82 2.58
CA GLY A 88 -14.87 0.90 1.15
C GLY A 88 -16.36 0.82 0.80
N LYS A 89 -17.22 0.37 1.73
CA LYS A 89 -18.68 0.38 1.57
C LYS A 89 -19.31 1.75 1.84
N ASN A 90 -18.55 2.71 2.38
CA ASN A 90 -19.04 4.07 2.55
C ASN A 90 -18.99 4.80 1.19
N PRO A 91 -20.15 5.25 0.63
CA PRO A 91 -20.21 5.89 -0.68
C PRO A 91 -19.46 7.23 -0.73
N ASP A 92 -19.17 7.81 0.42
CA ASP A 92 -18.47 9.09 0.53
C ASP A 92 -16.96 8.94 0.68
N LYS A 93 -16.45 7.70 0.81
CA LYS A 93 -15.02 7.43 1.02
C LYS A 93 -14.12 8.09 -0.02
N MET A 94 -14.52 8.03 -1.29
CA MET A 94 -13.73 8.57 -2.39
C MET A 94 -14.03 10.04 -2.72
N LYS A 95 -14.81 10.76 -1.91
CA LYS A 95 -15.09 12.20 -2.09
C LYS A 95 -13.97 13.11 -1.59
N ILE A 96 -12.85 12.57 -1.14
CA ILE A 96 -11.65 13.35 -0.80
C ILE A 96 -10.92 13.78 -2.08
N ASN A 97 -10.18 14.90 -1.98
CA ASN A 97 -9.42 15.42 -3.12
C ASN A 97 -8.15 14.57 -3.37
N LEU A 98 -8.19 13.74 -4.42
CA LEU A 98 -7.09 12.91 -4.88
C LEU A 98 -6.93 13.05 -6.38
N ASP A 99 -5.69 13.28 -6.83
CA ASP A 99 -5.35 13.20 -8.25
C ASP A 99 -5.15 11.72 -8.61
N ILE A 100 -6.12 11.16 -9.36
CA ILE A 100 -6.17 9.75 -9.73
C ILE A 100 -5.95 9.62 -11.23
N GLY A 101 -4.85 8.97 -11.59
CA GLY A 101 -4.52 8.56 -12.95
C GLY A 101 -4.89 7.10 -13.22
N LYS A 102 -4.39 6.60 -14.35
CA LYS A 102 -4.54 5.20 -14.78
C LYS A 102 -3.19 4.52 -14.90
N GLY A 103 -3.16 3.21 -14.65
CA GLY A 103 -2.01 2.37 -14.95
C GLY A 103 -1.61 2.44 -16.42
N ALA A 104 -0.33 2.29 -16.71
CA ALA A 104 0.20 2.32 -18.07
C ALA A 104 0.04 0.98 -18.81
N VAL A 105 0.00 -0.13 -18.07
CA VAL A 105 -0.05 -1.51 -18.60
C VAL A 105 -1.33 -2.22 -18.18
N LEU A 106 -1.77 -2.05 -16.94
CA LEU A 106 -2.97 -2.67 -16.40
C LEU A 106 -4.09 -1.63 -16.21
N ASP A 107 -5.35 -2.08 -16.29
CA ASP A 107 -6.52 -1.24 -15.99
C ASP A 107 -6.72 -1.13 -14.48
N VAL A 108 -5.92 -0.26 -13.86
CA VAL A 108 -5.89 -0.01 -12.42
C VAL A 108 -5.79 1.49 -12.14
N PRO A 109 -6.42 2.00 -11.06
CA PRO A 109 -6.25 3.41 -10.68
C PRO A 109 -4.89 3.59 -9.99
N VAL A 110 -4.22 4.70 -10.27
CA VAL A 110 -2.95 5.09 -9.65
C VAL A 110 -3.08 6.47 -9.03
N LEU A 111 -2.29 6.76 -8.00
CA LEU A 111 -2.24 8.09 -7.39
C LEU A 111 -1.07 8.87 -7.95
N ASP A 112 -1.34 10.03 -8.55
CA ASP A 112 -0.32 10.88 -9.18
C ASP A 112 0.76 11.37 -8.18
N LYS A 113 0.38 11.50 -6.90
CA LYS A 113 1.31 11.87 -5.82
C LYS A 113 2.15 10.72 -5.26
N ALA A 114 1.91 9.47 -5.68
CA ALA A 114 2.72 8.35 -5.25
C ALA A 114 4.01 8.27 -6.10
N PRO A 115 5.20 8.45 -5.52
CA PRO A 115 6.43 8.52 -6.31
C PRO A 115 6.82 7.19 -6.96
N VAL A 116 6.26 6.07 -6.48
CA VAL A 116 6.43 4.73 -7.04
C VAL A 116 5.11 3.99 -6.97
N VAL A 117 4.70 3.40 -8.10
CA VAL A 117 3.49 2.59 -8.20
C VAL A 117 3.83 1.27 -8.88
N PHE A 118 3.46 0.16 -8.26
CA PHE A 118 3.51 -1.17 -8.88
C PHE A 118 2.16 -1.50 -9.51
N GLU A 119 2.15 -1.92 -10.77
CA GLU A 119 0.99 -2.52 -11.43
C GLU A 119 1.11 -4.05 -11.31
N LEU A 120 0.18 -4.65 -10.58
CA LEU A 120 0.23 -6.03 -10.12
C LEU A 120 -0.87 -6.87 -10.73
N GLU A 121 -0.48 -8.03 -11.30
CA GLU A 121 -1.40 -9.07 -11.77
C GLU A 121 -1.36 -10.26 -10.82
N VAL A 122 -2.52 -10.65 -10.30
CA VAL A 122 -2.65 -11.75 -9.35
C VAL A 122 -2.47 -13.10 -10.05
N THR A 123 -1.50 -13.87 -9.61
CA THR A 123 -1.26 -15.25 -10.07
C THR A 123 -2.02 -16.24 -9.20
N ASP A 124 -1.99 -16.08 -7.89
CA ASP A 124 -2.65 -16.99 -6.97
C ASP A 124 -3.25 -16.26 -5.74
N ILE A 125 -4.27 -16.86 -5.14
CA ILE A 125 -4.90 -16.40 -3.90
C ILE A 125 -5.04 -17.60 -2.96
N ILE A 126 -4.38 -17.54 -1.81
CA ILE A 126 -4.34 -18.60 -0.81
C ILE A 126 -5.15 -18.14 0.42
N PRO A 127 -6.37 -18.66 0.62
CA PRO A 127 -7.19 -18.31 1.79
C PRO A 127 -6.55 -18.81 3.10
N LYS A 128 -6.55 -17.96 4.13
CA LYS A 128 -6.09 -18.26 5.50
C LYS A 128 -7.04 -17.65 6.54
N GLY A 129 -8.08 -18.39 6.92
CA GLY A 129 -9.13 -17.88 7.80
C GLY A 129 -9.89 -16.74 7.12
N ASP A 130 -9.90 -15.55 7.73
CA ASP A 130 -10.49 -14.33 7.17
C ASP A 130 -9.53 -13.51 6.30
N ALA A 131 -8.26 -13.94 6.21
CA ALA A 131 -7.24 -13.32 5.39
C ALA A 131 -7.01 -14.09 4.09
N ASP A 132 -6.51 -13.37 3.07
CA ASP A 132 -5.99 -13.96 1.84
C ASP A 132 -4.52 -13.57 1.66
N VAL A 133 -3.67 -14.54 1.37
CA VAL A 133 -2.33 -14.32 0.85
C VAL A 133 -2.43 -14.31 -0.67
N ILE A 134 -1.95 -13.23 -1.29
CA ILE A 134 -2.10 -12.94 -2.71
C ILE A 134 -0.71 -12.92 -3.32
N LEU A 135 -0.48 -13.76 -4.33
CA LEU A 135 0.76 -13.81 -5.11
C LEU A 135 0.55 -13.07 -6.42
N CYS A 136 1.52 -12.25 -6.80
CA CYS A 136 1.40 -11.37 -7.96
C CYS A 136 2.67 -11.30 -8.78
N LYS A 137 2.51 -11.19 -10.10
CA LYS A 137 3.55 -10.68 -11.01
C LYS A 137 3.56 -9.17 -11.00
N ILE A 138 4.76 -8.59 -11.06
CA ILE A 138 4.93 -7.16 -11.33
C ILE A 138 4.87 -6.99 -12.85
N ARG A 139 3.81 -6.34 -13.35
CA ARG A 139 3.64 -6.09 -14.80
C ARG A 139 4.26 -4.79 -15.24
N ASN A 140 4.34 -3.82 -14.33
CA ASN A 140 4.98 -2.53 -14.56
C ASN A 140 5.31 -1.85 -13.23
N VAL A 141 6.27 -0.92 -13.27
CA VAL A 141 6.58 -0.01 -12.17
C VAL A 141 6.61 1.40 -12.73
N LEU A 142 5.65 2.23 -12.30
CA LEU A 142 5.67 3.67 -12.57
C LEU A 142 6.53 4.35 -11.51
N GLN A 143 7.34 5.31 -11.94
CA GLN A 143 8.21 6.09 -11.05
C GLN A 143 8.18 7.56 -11.49
N ASP A 144 8.25 8.46 -10.51
CA ASP A 144 8.48 9.87 -10.80
C ASP A 144 9.74 10.07 -11.66
N GLU A 145 9.69 10.96 -12.64
CA GLU A 145 10.84 11.29 -13.48
C GLU A 145 12.05 11.72 -12.66
N SER A 146 11.82 12.39 -11.55
CA SER A 146 12.88 12.80 -10.61
C SER A 146 13.69 11.62 -10.06
N LEU A 147 13.13 10.39 -10.04
CA LEU A 147 13.83 9.18 -9.61
C LEU A 147 14.72 8.56 -10.70
N SER A 148 14.65 9.08 -11.94
CA SER A 148 15.54 8.68 -13.05
C SER A 148 16.93 9.30 -12.98
N SER A 149 17.21 10.17 -11.98
CA SER A 149 18.52 10.79 -11.74
C SER A 149 19.61 9.76 -11.47
N GLY A 150 20.89 10.15 -11.69
CA GLY A 150 22.06 9.32 -11.39
C GLY A 150 22.35 9.08 -9.91
N GLU A 151 21.46 9.50 -8.99
CA GLU A 151 21.58 9.27 -7.56
C GLU A 151 21.51 7.77 -7.20
N SER A 152 22.17 7.40 -6.12
CA SER A 152 22.07 6.03 -5.59
C SER A 152 20.65 5.74 -5.08
N VAL A 153 20.27 4.46 -5.03
CA VAL A 153 18.99 4.02 -4.45
C VAL A 153 18.82 4.54 -3.01
N ALA A 154 19.88 4.56 -2.21
CA ALA A 154 19.83 5.08 -0.84
C ALA A 154 19.46 6.57 -0.79
N GLN A 155 20.04 7.40 -1.67
CA GLN A 155 19.70 8.82 -1.76
C GLN A 155 18.25 9.04 -2.21
N LYS A 156 17.79 8.27 -3.19
CA LYS A 156 16.39 8.29 -3.65
C LYS A 156 15.43 7.92 -2.52
N LEU A 157 15.72 6.86 -1.75
CA LEU A 157 14.90 6.45 -0.62
C LEU A 157 14.82 7.51 0.49
N VAL A 158 15.92 8.19 0.80
CA VAL A 158 15.91 9.32 1.74
C VAL A 158 15.01 10.45 1.24
N ARG A 159 15.05 10.73 -0.06
CA ARG A 159 14.26 11.81 -0.66
C ARG A 159 12.75 11.51 -0.70
N ILE A 160 12.35 10.30 -1.10
CA ILE A 160 10.92 9.92 -1.11
C ILE A 160 10.39 9.62 0.28
N ALA A 161 11.25 9.31 1.25
CA ALA A 161 10.91 9.08 2.64
C ALA A 161 9.64 8.21 2.83
N PRO A 162 9.65 6.92 2.40
CA PRO A 162 8.48 6.07 2.49
C PRO A 162 8.04 5.89 3.95
N VAL A 163 6.75 6.02 4.19
CA VAL A 163 6.16 5.82 5.52
C VAL A 163 6.13 4.33 5.86
N LYS A 164 6.42 4.02 7.12
CA LYS A 164 6.35 2.68 7.69
C LYS A 164 5.31 2.63 8.81
N THR A 165 4.85 1.44 9.14
CA THR A 165 3.96 1.22 10.29
C THR A 165 4.37 -0.01 11.08
N THR A 166 4.18 0.06 12.38
CA THR A 166 4.25 -1.06 13.33
C THR A 166 3.45 -0.71 14.58
N ALA A 167 2.92 -1.68 15.30
CA ALA A 167 2.21 -1.47 16.57
C ALA A 167 1.16 -0.33 16.53
N ASN A 168 0.38 -0.21 15.45
CA ASN A 168 -0.63 0.82 15.23
C ASN A 168 -0.09 2.26 15.16
N THR A 169 1.21 2.43 14.88
CA THR A 169 1.88 3.73 14.78
C THR A 169 2.46 3.90 13.38
N TYR A 170 2.39 5.10 12.85
CA TYR A 170 3.08 5.49 11.63
C TYR A 170 4.45 6.08 11.96
N LEU A 171 5.44 5.65 11.20
CA LEU A 171 6.83 6.08 11.36
C LEU A 171 7.36 6.69 10.06
N GLY A 172 8.03 7.82 10.16
CA GLY A 172 8.82 8.38 9.07
C GLY A 172 9.96 7.44 8.64
N TYR A 173 10.54 7.70 7.49
CA TYR A 173 11.70 6.93 7.01
C TYR A 173 12.88 6.98 7.99
N ASP A 174 13.06 8.12 8.66
CA ASP A 174 14.06 8.37 9.70
C ASP A 174 13.72 7.80 11.09
N GLY A 175 12.53 7.20 11.23
CA GLY A 175 12.04 6.63 12.49
C GLY A 175 11.26 7.61 13.37
N ARG A 176 11.00 8.85 12.93
CA ARG A 176 10.11 9.78 13.65
C ARG A 176 8.72 9.19 13.80
N ASP A 177 8.09 9.46 14.94
CA ASP A 177 6.67 9.20 15.16
C ASP A 177 5.82 10.21 14.35
N LEU A 178 4.92 9.67 13.50
CA LEU A 178 4.00 10.44 12.67
C LEU A 178 2.56 10.37 13.19
N GLY A 179 2.34 9.71 14.32
CA GLY A 179 1.05 9.54 14.98
C GLY A 179 0.49 8.12 14.90
N ALA A 180 -0.53 7.86 15.70
CA ALA A 180 -1.26 6.60 15.68
C ALA A 180 -2.24 6.52 14.49
N TRP A 181 -2.69 5.31 14.17
CA TRP A 181 -3.72 5.10 13.16
C TRP A 181 -4.98 5.92 13.50
N GLY A 182 -5.51 6.64 12.53
CA GLY A 182 -6.64 7.55 12.67
C GLY A 182 -6.28 8.96 13.14
N GLU A 183 -5.00 9.27 13.40
CA GLU A 183 -4.55 10.61 13.78
C GLU A 183 -4.17 11.49 12.59
N PRO A 184 -3.35 11.04 11.62
CA PRO A 184 -2.98 11.85 10.45
C PRO A 184 -4.18 12.31 9.64
N MET A 185 -5.24 11.50 9.51
CA MET A 185 -6.45 11.85 8.76
C MET A 185 -7.18 13.09 9.30
N LYS A 186 -6.96 13.48 10.56
CA LYS A 186 -7.55 14.70 11.14
C LYS A 186 -6.97 15.99 10.55
N LYS A 187 -5.91 15.87 9.73
CA LYS A 187 -5.28 17.00 9.03
C LYS A 187 -5.74 17.11 7.56
N LEU A 188 -6.64 16.23 7.12
CA LEU A 188 -7.25 16.22 5.79
C LEU A 188 -8.43 17.24 5.72
#